data_80cf65224fe4a211df571ce194164c0a
#
_entry.id   80cf65224fe4a211df571ce194164c0a
#
_cell.length_a   1.000
_cell.length_b   1.000
_cell.length_c   1.000
_cell.angle_alpha   90.00
_cell.angle_beta   90.00
_cell.angle_gamma   90.00
#
_symmetry.space_group_name_H-M   'P 1'
#
loop_
_entity.id
_entity.type
_entity.pdbx_description
1 polymer ?
#
loop_
_entity_poly.entity_id
_entity_poly.type
_entity_poly.pdbx_seq_one_letter_code
_entity_poly.pdbx_strand_id
1 'polypeptide(L)'
;VTDFIRLIGKMPLYARQGAEWYISPAGFAASMARLRYAAGGNTIESLGGGASESFLGFKVNLVHVMDTTLGADASKIKVLFGNLGLSSIYARRRDFSVRMYDQVYATTDQLLLQGTMRFDIVHHSLGDNTTPGPVLALKTAAS
;
A
#
# COMPACT_ATOMS: atom_id res chain seq x y z
N VAL A 1 4.17 -4.96 -18.74
CA VAL A 1 5.47 -4.28 -18.47
C VAL A 1 5.37 -2.80 -18.79
N THR A 2 4.87 -2.44 -19.94
CA THR A 2 4.82 -1.04 -20.43
C THR A 2 4.19 -0.07 -19.44
N ASP A 3 3.09 -0.44 -18.80
CA ASP A 3 2.38 0.44 -17.86
C ASP A 3 3.18 0.67 -16.55
N PHE A 4 3.89 -0.34 -16.07
CA PHE A 4 4.78 -0.20 -14.91
C PHE A 4 5.95 0.74 -15.22
N ILE A 5 6.54 0.61 -16.41
CA ILE A 5 7.63 1.50 -16.86
C ILE A 5 7.12 2.94 -17.01
N ARG A 6 5.91 3.12 -17.55
CA ARG A 6 5.27 4.44 -17.65
C ARG A 6 5.03 5.09 -16.29
N LEU A 7 4.63 4.31 -15.28
CA LEU A 7 4.50 4.82 -13.90
C LEU A 7 5.84 5.33 -13.37
N ILE A 8 6.91 4.55 -13.53
CA ILE A 8 8.25 4.95 -13.11
C ILE A 8 8.69 6.23 -13.85
N GLY A 9 8.41 6.31 -15.16
CA GLY A 9 8.77 7.46 -15.98
C GLY A 9 7.99 8.75 -15.66
N LYS A 10 6.77 8.62 -15.13
CA LYS A 10 5.94 9.77 -14.69
C LYS A 10 6.28 10.26 -13.30
N MET A 11 7.03 9.48 -12.52
CA MET A 11 7.32 9.85 -11.13
C MET A 11 8.27 11.03 -11.06
N PRO A 12 7.97 12.06 -10.24
CA PRO A 12 8.86 13.17 -9.97
C PRO A 12 10.18 12.69 -9.35
N LEU A 13 11.28 13.31 -9.72
CA LEU A 13 12.62 12.91 -9.30
C LEU A 13 12.79 12.94 -7.77
N TYR A 14 12.20 13.92 -7.10
CA TYR A 14 12.26 14.07 -5.64
C TYR A 14 11.56 12.93 -4.88
N ALA A 15 10.54 12.32 -5.48
CA ALA A 15 9.76 11.25 -4.87
C ALA A 15 10.30 9.84 -5.20
N ARG A 16 11.27 9.75 -6.13
CA ARG A 16 11.85 8.47 -6.55
C ARG A 16 12.69 7.82 -5.48
N GLN A 17 13.33 8.62 -4.64
CA GLN A 17 14.08 8.12 -3.50
C GLN A 17 13.10 7.61 -2.43
N GLY A 18 13.19 6.33 -2.09
CA GLY A 18 12.26 5.69 -1.15
C GLY A 18 10.89 5.36 -1.75
N ALA A 19 10.75 5.35 -3.08
CA ALA A 19 9.55 4.86 -3.74
C ALA A 19 9.44 3.34 -3.61
N GLU A 20 8.23 2.86 -3.36
CA GLU A 20 7.92 1.44 -3.20
C GLU A 20 6.64 1.09 -3.96
N TRP A 21 6.49 -0.18 -4.30
CA TRP A 21 5.27 -0.74 -4.86
C TRP A 21 4.33 -1.20 -3.76
N TYR A 22 3.04 -0.92 -3.91
CA TYR A 22 1.99 -1.41 -3.04
C TYR A 22 0.95 -2.13 -3.90
N ILE A 23 0.76 -3.42 -3.65
CA ILE A 23 -0.11 -4.29 -4.46
C ILE A 23 -0.72 -5.37 -3.57
N SER A 24 -1.90 -5.90 -3.94
CA SER A 24 -2.45 -7.07 -3.27
C SER A 24 -1.65 -8.33 -3.57
N PRO A 25 -1.64 -9.34 -2.68
CA PRO A 25 -0.94 -10.62 -2.92
C PRO A 25 -1.42 -11.31 -4.21
N ALA A 26 -2.72 -11.31 -4.47
CA ALA A 26 -3.29 -11.88 -5.70
C ALA A 26 -2.85 -11.09 -6.94
N GLY A 27 -2.85 -9.76 -6.87
CA GLY A 27 -2.38 -8.87 -7.94
C GLY A 27 -0.89 -9.07 -8.22
N PHE A 28 -0.07 -9.21 -7.20
CA PHE A 28 1.36 -9.49 -7.33
C PHE A 28 1.60 -10.80 -8.08
N ALA A 29 0.96 -11.89 -7.66
CA ALA A 29 1.09 -13.20 -8.31
C ALA A 29 0.64 -13.18 -9.77
N ALA A 30 -0.47 -12.49 -10.07
CA ALA A 30 -1.04 -12.44 -11.42
C ALA A 30 -0.26 -11.53 -12.39
N SER A 31 0.47 -10.53 -11.88
CA SER A 31 1.15 -9.53 -12.72
C SER A 31 2.67 -9.56 -12.57
N MET A 32 3.19 -9.05 -11.46
CA MET A 32 4.63 -8.85 -11.27
C MET A 32 5.41 -10.16 -11.23
N ALA A 33 4.90 -11.18 -10.52
CA ALA A 33 5.53 -12.49 -10.44
C ALA A 33 5.56 -13.17 -11.82
N ARG A 34 4.45 -13.16 -12.55
CA ARG A 34 4.39 -13.72 -13.92
C ARG A 34 5.37 -13.04 -14.87
N LEU A 35 5.48 -11.70 -14.82
CA LEU A 35 6.43 -10.96 -15.63
C LEU A 35 7.87 -11.30 -15.27
N ARG A 36 8.17 -11.45 -13.99
CA ARG A 36 9.49 -11.86 -13.50
C ARG A 36 9.87 -13.26 -14.02
N TYR A 37 8.97 -14.22 -13.93
CA TYR A 37 9.20 -15.57 -14.45
C TYR A 37 9.32 -15.62 -15.97
N ALA A 38 8.51 -14.86 -16.69
CA ALA A 38 8.58 -14.76 -18.14
C ALA A 38 9.88 -14.12 -18.64
N ALA A 39 10.52 -13.27 -17.83
CA ALA A 39 11.82 -12.65 -18.13
C ALA A 39 13.02 -13.53 -17.77
N GLY A 40 12.84 -14.80 -17.44
CA GLY A 40 13.92 -15.73 -17.08
C GLY A 40 14.30 -15.75 -15.60
N GLY A 41 13.46 -15.24 -14.71
CA GLY A 41 13.65 -15.22 -13.26
C GLY A 41 13.48 -16.58 -12.57
N ASN A 42 13.55 -17.69 -13.28
CA ASN A 42 13.44 -19.07 -12.75
C ASN A 42 14.79 -19.61 -12.26
N THR A 43 15.57 -18.82 -11.57
CA THR A 43 16.81 -19.31 -10.96
C THR A 43 16.52 -20.00 -9.63
N ILE A 44 17.33 -20.98 -9.27
CA ILE A 44 17.27 -21.67 -7.97
C ILE A 44 17.28 -20.65 -6.81
N GLU A 45 18.03 -19.59 -6.97
CA GLU A 45 18.16 -18.49 -6.01
C GLU A 45 16.85 -17.70 -5.83
N SER A 46 16.07 -17.52 -6.90
CA SER A 46 14.74 -16.88 -6.83
C SER A 46 13.66 -17.78 -6.25
N LEU A 47 13.83 -19.10 -6.37
CA LEU A 47 12.92 -20.11 -5.79
C LEU A 47 13.26 -20.42 -4.33
N GLY A 48 14.50 -20.21 -3.92
CA GLY A 48 15.01 -20.51 -2.56
C GLY A 48 14.59 -19.51 -1.45
N GLY A 49 13.77 -18.53 -1.74
CA GLY A 49 13.08 -17.71 -0.72
C GLY A 49 13.93 -16.67 0.00
N GLY A 50 15.12 -16.31 -0.48
CA GLY A 50 15.99 -15.33 0.15
C GLY A 50 15.93 -13.90 -0.41
N ALA A 51 15.27 -13.69 -1.54
CA ALA A 51 15.18 -12.37 -2.16
C ALA A 51 13.99 -11.58 -1.61
N SER A 52 14.24 -10.40 -1.05
CA SER A 52 13.18 -9.43 -0.78
C SER A 52 12.34 -9.23 -2.04
N GLU A 53 11.02 -9.18 -1.89
CA GLU A 53 10.12 -8.93 -3.00
C GLU A 53 10.46 -7.57 -3.62
N SER A 54 11.15 -7.59 -4.76
CA SER A 54 11.53 -6.41 -5.51
C SER A 54 11.06 -6.52 -6.97
N PHE A 55 10.64 -5.42 -7.56
CA PHE A 55 10.21 -5.34 -8.94
C PHE A 55 10.73 -4.06 -9.58
N LEU A 56 11.43 -4.19 -10.73
CA LEU A 56 12.08 -3.08 -11.44
C LEU A 56 12.99 -2.21 -10.54
N GLY A 57 13.69 -2.84 -9.58
CA GLY A 57 14.62 -2.14 -8.69
C GLY A 57 13.99 -1.46 -7.48
N PHE A 58 12.67 -1.60 -7.27
CA PHE A 58 11.95 -1.05 -6.13
C PHE A 58 11.35 -2.17 -5.29
N LYS A 59 11.31 -1.96 -3.98
CA LYS A 59 10.69 -2.88 -3.03
C LYS A 59 9.19 -3.01 -3.28
N VAL A 60 8.67 -4.22 -3.11
CA VAL A 60 7.23 -4.50 -3.19
C VAL A 60 6.69 -4.75 -1.80
N ASN A 61 5.63 -4.07 -1.44
CA ASN A 61 4.87 -4.28 -0.22
C ASN A 61 3.52 -4.90 -0.57
N LEU A 62 3.23 -6.04 0.03
CA LEU A 62 1.96 -6.72 -0.12
C LEU A 62 0.94 -6.15 0.86
N VAL A 63 -0.17 -5.63 0.34
CA VAL A 63 -1.21 -4.95 1.10
C VAL A 63 -2.54 -5.67 0.93
N HIS A 64 -3.07 -6.25 2.00
CA HIS A 64 -4.33 -7.01 1.97
C HIS A 64 -5.59 -6.15 1.79
N VAL A 65 -5.52 -4.84 2.10
CA VAL A 65 -6.65 -3.91 1.94
C VAL A 65 -6.90 -3.55 0.47
N MET A 66 -5.91 -3.77 -0.41
CA MET A 66 -6.07 -3.50 -1.84
C MET A 66 -6.93 -4.57 -2.50
N ASP A 67 -7.62 -4.17 -3.57
CA ASP A 67 -8.49 -5.05 -4.34
C ASP A 67 -7.75 -6.30 -4.84
N THR A 68 -8.29 -7.46 -4.51
CA THR A 68 -7.76 -8.78 -4.88
C THR A 68 -8.41 -9.37 -6.12
N THR A 69 -9.44 -8.72 -6.68
CA THR A 69 -10.17 -9.21 -7.85
C THR A 69 -9.26 -9.18 -9.08
N LEU A 70 -9.11 -10.30 -9.75
CA LEU A 70 -8.26 -10.43 -10.95
C LEU A 70 -9.02 -10.19 -12.27
N GLY A 71 -10.29 -9.89 -12.18
CA GLY A 71 -11.18 -9.66 -13.33
C GLY A 71 -11.05 -8.26 -13.95
N ALA A 72 -11.80 -8.05 -15.05
CA ALA A 72 -11.89 -6.77 -15.76
C ALA A 72 -12.83 -5.78 -15.05
N ASP A 73 -12.54 -5.48 -13.77
CA ASP A 73 -13.25 -4.45 -13.02
C ASP A 73 -12.84 -3.07 -13.53
N ALA A 74 -13.80 -2.30 -13.99
CA ALA A 74 -13.57 -0.97 -14.53
C ALA A 74 -13.12 0.02 -13.43
N SER A 75 -12.12 0.85 -13.75
CA SER A 75 -11.68 2.00 -12.94
C SER A 75 -11.20 1.67 -11.51
N LYS A 76 -10.80 0.44 -11.24
CA LYS A 76 -10.24 0.06 -9.92
C LYS A 76 -8.74 0.26 -9.84
N ILE A 77 -8.27 0.76 -8.71
CA ILE A 77 -6.84 0.91 -8.43
C ILE A 77 -6.29 -0.46 -8.01
N LYS A 78 -5.37 -1.00 -8.80
CA LYS A 78 -4.74 -2.31 -8.56
C LYS A 78 -3.33 -2.20 -8.00
N VAL A 79 -2.61 -1.12 -8.32
CA VAL A 79 -1.23 -0.90 -7.91
C VAL A 79 -1.05 0.56 -7.53
N LEU A 80 -0.36 0.81 -6.44
CA LEU A 80 0.18 2.12 -6.09
C LEU A 80 1.70 2.05 -6.17
N PHE A 81 2.31 3.12 -6.66
CA PHE A 81 3.75 3.28 -6.73
C PHE A 81 4.15 4.65 -6.23
N GLY A 82 5.04 4.71 -5.27
CA GLY A 82 5.53 5.98 -4.78
C GLY A 82 6.03 5.96 -3.35
N ASN A 83 6.30 7.16 -2.84
CA ASN A 83 6.73 7.38 -1.46
C ASN A 83 5.56 7.92 -0.63
N LEU A 84 4.92 7.05 0.15
CA LEU A 84 3.80 7.42 1.01
C LEU A 84 4.19 8.43 2.10
N GLY A 85 5.44 8.40 2.56
CA GLY A 85 5.93 9.34 3.56
C GLY A 85 5.95 10.80 3.09
N LEU A 86 6.03 11.02 1.75
CA LEU A 86 5.96 12.36 1.16
C LEU A 86 4.53 12.79 0.82
N SER A 87 3.58 11.88 0.78
CA SER A 87 2.19 12.18 0.41
C SER A 87 1.25 12.23 1.59
N SER A 88 1.63 11.68 2.74
CA SER A 88 0.73 11.47 3.87
C SER A 88 1.37 11.90 5.17
N ILE A 89 0.57 12.53 6.02
CA ILE A 89 0.95 12.88 7.38
C ILE A 89 0.05 12.11 8.34
N TYR A 90 0.66 11.35 9.24
CA TYR A 90 -0.02 10.74 10.36
C TYR A 90 0.00 11.71 11.54
N ALA A 91 -1.17 12.22 11.92
CA ALA A 91 -1.34 13.10 13.05
C ALA A 91 -2.01 12.36 14.21
N ARG A 92 -1.42 12.42 15.40
CA ARG A 92 -1.98 11.85 16.60
C ARG A 92 -2.30 12.97 17.58
N ARG A 93 -3.59 13.19 17.85
CA ARG A 93 -4.06 14.22 18.78
C ARG A 93 -4.08 13.75 20.23
N ARG A 94 -4.40 12.48 20.46
CA ARG A 94 -4.44 11.87 21.79
C ARG A 94 -3.75 10.52 21.75
N ASP A 95 -2.84 10.32 22.68
CA ASP A 95 -2.21 9.04 22.90
C ASP A 95 -3.21 8.01 23.41
N PHE A 96 -2.86 6.76 23.26
CA PHE A 96 -3.67 5.67 23.80
C PHE A 96 -3.78 5.81 25.32
N SER A 97 -5.00 5.93 25.83
CA SER A 97 -5.30 6.02 27.25
C SER A 97 -6.32 4.95 27.62
N VAL A 98 -6.06 4.25 28.71
CA VAL A 98 -6.96 3.25 29.27
C VAL A 98 -7.56 3.82 30.54
N ARG A 99 -8.87 3.71 30.68
CA ARG A 99 -9.62 4.02 31.90
C ARG A 99 -10.36 2.79 32.35
N MET A 100 -10.37 2.57 33.66
CA MET A 100 -11.13 1.52 34.30
C MET A 100 -12.32 2.13 35.03
N TYR A 101 -13.49 1.56 34.85
CA TYR A 101 -14.73 1.94 35.51
C TYR A 101 -15.28 0.72 36.24
N ASP A 102 -15.34 0.81 37.56
CA ASP A 102 -15.85 -0.22 38.48
C ASP A 102 -17.36 -0.09 38.74
N GLN A 103 -17.90 1.13 38.58
CA GLN A 103 -19.27 1.44 38.97
C GLN A 103 -20.31 1.08 37.90
N VAL A 104 -19.91 0.99 36.62
CA VAL A 104 -20.86 0.83 35.51
C VAL A 104 -21.57 -0.54 35.55
N TYR A 105 -20.87 -1.57 35.96
CA TYR A 105 -21.38 -2.93 36.06
C TYR A 105 -21.25 -3.52 37.47
N ALA A 106 -21.32 -2.67 38.50
CA ALA A 106 -21.20 -3.09 39.90
C ALA A 106 -22.21 -4.16 40.35
N THR A 107 -23.40 -4.16 39.71
CA THR A 107 -24.46 -5.16 40.01
C THR A 107 -24.15 -6.55 39.45
N THR A 108 -23.23 -6.68 38.48
CA THR A 108 -22.84 -7.93 37.84
C THR A 108 -21.39 -8.35 38.14
N ASP A 109 -20.74 -7.66 39.10
CA ASP A 109 -19.34 -7.88 39.49
C ASP A 109 -18.36 -7.88 38.29
N GLN A 110 -18.56 -6.93 37.34
CA GLN A 110 -17.75 -6.78 36.13
C GLN A 110 -17.07 -5.41 36.10
N LEU A 111 -15.86 -5.36 35.54
CA LEU A 111 -15.09 -4.14 35.31
C LEU A 111 -15.14 -3.75 33.84
N LEU A 112 -15.42 -2.46 33.57
CA LEU A 112 -15.34 -1.89 32.23
C LEU A 112 -13.97 -1.26 32.00
N LEU A 113 -13.24 -1.76 31.00
CA LEU A 113 -12.01 -1.15 30.50
C LEU A 113 -12.32 -0.37 29.22
N GLN A 114 -12.08 0.94 29.22
CA GLN A 114 -12.24 1.80 28.07
C GLN A 114 -10.88 2.26 27.54
N GLY A 115 -10.52 1.82 26.33
CA GLY A 115 -9.37 2.34 25.59
C GLY A 115 -9.80 3.45 24.63
N THR A 116 -9.11 4.59 24.64
CA THR A 116 -9.36 5.70 23.70
C THR A 116 -8.07 6.19 23.08
N MET A 117 -8.09 6.38 21.76
CA MET A 117 -7.03 7.00 20.98
C MET A 117 -7.67 7.87 19.90
N ARG A 118 -7.04 9.01 19.55
CA ARG A 118 -7.44 9.86 18.43
C ARG A 118 -6.28 10.09 17.50
N PHE A 119 -6.44 9.65 16.28
CA PHE A 119 -5.48 9.87 15.19
C PHE A 119 -6.21 10.22 13.90
N ASP A 120 -5.48 10.81 12.99
CA ASP A 120 -5.94 11.11 11.65
C ASP A 120 -4.80 10.93 10.65
N ILE A 121 -5.13 10.56 9.42
CA ILE A 121 -4.19 10.44 8.32
C ILE A 121 -4.65 11.38 7.22
N VAL A 122 -3.84 12.38 6.95
CA VAL A 122 -4.11 13.37 5.92
C VAL A 122 -3.17 13.16 4.74
N HIS A 123 -3.74 13.05 3.55
CA HIS A 123 -3.00 13.03 2.30
C HIS A 123 -2.91 14.46 1.75
N HIS A 124 -1.68 14.90 1.52
CA HIS A 124 -1.38 16.15 0.86
C HIS A 124 -0.54 15.86 -0.39
N SER A 125 -0.40 16.74 -1.31
CA SER A 125 0.45 16.58 -2.50
C SER A 125 0.12 15.34 -3.36
N LEU A 126 -1.17 15.03 -3.54
CA LEU A 126 -1.57 13.88 -4.36
C LEU A 126 -1.28 14.08 -5.86
N GLY A 127 -1.06 15.33 -6.28
CA GLY A 127 -0.93 15.67 -7.69
C GLY A 127 -2.28 15.63 -8.42
N ASP A 128 -2.21 15.87 -9.71
CA ASP A 128 -3.34 15.80 -10.64
C ASP A 128 -2.93 15.08 -11.94
N ASN A 129 -3.82 15.06 -12.93
CA ASN A 129 -3.52 14.40 -14.23
C ASN A 129 -2.38 15.06 -15.01
N THR A 130 -2.04 16.31 -14.71
CA THR A 130 -1.02 17.10 -15.39
C THR A 130 0.29 17.12 -14.61
N THR A 131 0.19 17.30 -13.30
CA THR A 131 1.35 17.36 -12.40
C THR A 131 1.32 16.15 -11.47
N PRO A 132 2.18 15.15 -11.72
CA PRO A 132 2.20 13.94 -10.89
C PRO A 132 2.70 14.25 -9.47
N GLY A 133 2.04 13.66 -8.49
CA GLY A 133 2.44 13.71 -7.09
C GLY A 133 3.45 12.63 -6.72
N PRO A 134 3.81 12.52 -5.44
CA PRO A 134 4.77 11.52 -4.94
C PRO A 134 4.22 10.09 -4.91
N VAL A 135 2.93 9.90 -5.19
CA VAL A 135 2.29 8.59 -5.30
C VAL A 135 1.46 8.54 -6.57
N LEU A 136 1.65 7.50 -7.34
CA LEU A 136 0.95 7.22 -8.60
C LEU A 136 0.13 5.94 -8.49
N ALA A 137 -1.02 5.92 -9.13
CA ALA A 137 -1.93 4.78 -9.15
C ALA A 137 -2.06 4.21 -10.56
N LEU A 138 -2.03 2.88 -10.67
CA LEU A 138 -2.43 2.17 -11.87
C LEU A 138 -3.87 1.71 -11.72
N LYS A 139 -4.74 2.23 -12.57
CA LYS A 139 -6.14 1.83 -12.67
C LYS A 139 -6.35 0.85 -13.83
N THR A 140 -7.32 -0.04 -13.66
CA THR A 140 -7.86 -0.80 -14.79
C THR A 140 -8.58 0.14 -15.77
N ALA A 141 -8.57 -0.22 -17.06
CA ALA A 141 -9.29 0.55 -18.05
C ALA A 141 -10.79 0.64 -17.72
N ALA A 142 -11.42 1.75 -18.06
CA ALA A 142 -12.86 1.83 -18.08
C ALA A 142 -13.36 0.96 -19.24
N SER A 143 -14.28 0.04 -18.98
CA SER A 143 -14.98 -0.75 -20.02
C SER A 143 -16.03 0.10 -20.70
#